data_b72816a4ffcf17a09b28500ea778fb61
#
_entry.id   b72816a4ffcf17a09b28500ea778fb61
#
_cell.length_a   1.000
_cell.length_b   1.000
_cell.length_c   1.000
_cell.angle_alpha   90.00
_cell.angle_beta   90.00
_cell.angle_gamma   90.00
#
_symmetry.space_group_name_H-M   'P 1'
#
loop_
_entity.id
_entity.type
_entity.pdbx_description
1 polymer ?
#
loop_
_entity_poly.entity_id
_entity_poly.type
_entity_poly.pdbx_seq_one_letter_code
_entity_poly.pdbx_strand_id
1 'polypeptide(L)'
;MSYTFLQQYWWFIVSLLGALLVFLLFVQGANSLVYTLGSTEDGQRKVLESTGRKWEITFTTLVTFGGAFFASFPLFYSTSFGGAYCLWMIILFSFVLQAVSYEFQLKRDNLLGTRTYRYFLILNGIFGPLLLGGAVATFFNGSNFIVDKASLTSVGSPVISRWANASAGLDALLDPWNLMLGLAVMFLARILGTLYIINNVGDEAIRTRGRRQLLVNTVPFLAFFLAFFIRTLLKDGYAVNAETGMIFMEPMKYLHNYLALWPTAVLTLVGVLLLLYGIVRSLLHSAYTKGIWPAGIGVVLVVLCLFLCAGLNDTAFYPSNADLQSSLTIQNSCSSEFTLQTMAIVSVLVPFVFGYIAYVWRVMDRKK
;
A
#
# COMPACT_ATOMS: atom_id res chain seq x y z
N MET A 1 17.17 24.42 -4.75
CA MET A 1 16.93 23.49 -3.63
C MET A 1 18.14 22.59 -3.51
N SER A 2 18.58 22.20 -2.31
CA SER A 2 19.70 21.25 -2.22
C SER A 2 19.25 19.87 -2.73
N TYR A 3 20.19 19.10 -3.28
CA TYR A 3 19.91 17.73 -3.77
C TYR A 3 19.36 16.82 -2.66
N THR A 4 19.92 16.92 -1.47
CA THR A 4 19.43 16.17 -0.30
C THR A 4 17.98 16.50 0.05
N PHE A 5 17.59 17.78 -0.02
CA PHE A 5 16.20 18.18 0.19
C PHE A 5 15.27 17.58 -0.86
N LEU A 6 15.68 17.59 -2.14
CA LEU A 6 14.89 16.99 -3.23
C LEU A 6 14.71 15.47 -3.05
N GLN A 7 15.75 14.76 -2.60
CA GLN A 7 15.71 13.34 -2.29
C GLN A 7 14.69 13.03 -1.18
N GLN A 8 14.73 13.78 -0.07
CA GLN A 8 13.80 13.63 1.04
C GLN A 8 12.37 14.04 0.67
N TYR A 9 12.22 15.11 -0.11
CA TYR A 9 10.93 15.57 -0.64
C TYR A 9 10.25 14.48 -1.48
N TRP A 10 10.98 13.84 -2.40
CA TRP A 10 10.43 12.79 -3.23
C TRP A 10 10.16 11.51 -2.45
N TRP A 11 10.96 11.22 -1.43
CA TRP A 11 10.66 10.13 -0.50
C TRP A 11 9.33 10.37 0.25
N PHE A 12 9.11 11.61 0.70
CA PHE A 12 7.83 11.99 1.31
C PHE A 12 6.65 11.84 0.34
N ILE A 13 6.78 12.32 -0.90
CA ILE A 13 5.70 12.23 -1.91
C ILE A 13 5.36 10.77 -2.23
N VAL A 14 6.36 9.91 -2.45
CA VAL A 14 6.14 8.49 -2.71
C VAL A 14 5.52 7.80 -1.49
N SER A 15 5.98 8.11 -0.30
CA SER A 15 5.42 7.59 0.97
C SER A 15 3.95 7.98 1.13
N LEU A 16 3.60 9.22 0.80
CA LEU A 16 2.22 9.71 0.83
C LEU A 16 1.33 8.98 -0.20
N LEU A 17 1.83 8.76 -1.41
CA LEU A 17 1.11 7.99 -2.44
C LEU A 17 0.85 6.55 -1.98
N GLY A 18 1.85 5.90 -1.38
CA GLY A 18 1.69 4.57 -0.79
C GLY A 18 0.66 4.54 0.34
N ALA A 19 0.66 5.57 1.20
CA ALA A 19 -0.30 5.70 2.29
C ALA A 19 -1.74 5.92 1.78
N LEU A 20 -1.90 6.74 0.75
CA LEU A 20 -3.20 6.95 0.08
C LEU A 20 -3.68 5.67 -0.63
N LEU A 21 -2.77 4.93 -1.26
CA LEU A 21 -3.09 3.64 -1.87
C LEU A 21 -3.66 2.67 -0.84
N VAL A 22 -3.03 2.53 0.34
CA VAL A 22 -3.53 1.63 1.40
C VAL A 22 -4.93 2.04 1.87
N PHE A 23 -5.22 3.33 2.01
CA PHE A 23 -6.58 3.80 2.28
C PHE A 23 -7.56 3.38 1.17
N LEU A 24 -7.19 3.54 -0.09
CA LEU A 24 -8.04 3.23 -1.24
C LEU A 24 -8.31 1.73 -1.42
N LEU A 25 -7.54 0.85 -0.78
CA LEU A 25 -7.80 -0.59 -0.74
C LEU A 25 -9.15 -0.95 -0.09
N PHE A 26 -9.93 0.03 0.40
CA PHE A 26 -11.31 -0.19 0.82
C PHE A 26 -12.16 -0.81 -0.30
N VAL A 27 -11.84 -0.53 -1.56
CA VAL A 27 -12.50 -1.14 -2.73
C VAL A 27 -12.30 -2.66 -2.71
N GLN A 28 -11.05 -3.10 -2.60
CA GLN A 28 -10.68 -4.51 -2.53
C GLN A 28 -11.32 -5.18 -1.30
N GLY A 29 -11.25 -4.50 -0.17
CA GLY A 29 -11.83 -5.00 1.07
C GLY A 29 -13.32 -5.24 0.98
N ALA A 30 -14.08 -4.29 0.44
CA ALA A 30 -15.52 -4.45 0.22
C ALA A 30 -15.85 -5.54 -0.80
N ASN A 31 -15.06 -5.65 -1.88
CA ASN A 31 -15.21 -6.71 -2.88
C ASN A 31 -15.02 -8.11 -2.28
N SER A 32 -14.04 -8.27 -1.38
CA SER A 32 -13.81 -9.55 -0.70
C SER A 32 -14.98 -10.00 0.18
N LEU A 33 -15.85 -9.06 0.55
CA LEU A 33 -16.99 -9.27 1.45
C LEU A 33 -18.36 -9.21 0.73
N VAL A 34 -18.39 -9.19 -0.60
CA VAL A 34 -19.62 -8.98 -1.38
C VAL A 34 -20.75 -9.93 -1.01
N TYR A 35 -20.48 -11.23 -0.84
CA TYR A 35 -21.48 -12.22 -0.42
C TYR A 35 -21.81 -12.15 1.07
N THR A 36 -20.89 -11.67 1.89
CA THR A 36 -21.10 -11.53 3.34
C THR A 36 -21.93 -10.31 3.67
N LEU A 37 -21.68 -9.19 2.98
CA LEU A 37 -22.42 -7.94 3.16
C LEU A 37 -23.77 -7.99 2.42
N GLY A 38 -23.77 -8.49 1.18
CA GLY A 38 -24.97 -8.66 0.34
C GLY A 38 -25.47 -10.10 0.37
N SER A 39 -26.43 -10.44 1.22
CA SER A 39 -27.04 -11.80 1.27
C SER A 39 -27.97 -12.11 0.09
N THR A 40 -28.47 -11.08 -0.58
CA THR A 40 -29.34 -11.18 -1.77
C THR A 40 -28.62 -10.62 -2.99
N GLU A 41 -29.08 -10.96 -4.19
CA GLU A 41 -28.52 -10.40 -5.43
C GLU A 41 -28.60 -8.87 -5.46
N ASP A 42 -29.69 -8.27 -5.00
CA ASP A 42 -29.84 -6.83 -4.90
C ASP A 42 -28.85 -6.21 -3.91
N GLY A 43 -28.65 -6.87 -2.75
CA GLY A 43 -27.64 -6.44 -1.78
C GLY A 43 -26.21 -6.51 -2.33
N GLN A 44 -25.86 -7.57 -3.07
CA GLN A 44 -24.55 -7.72 -3.72
C GLN A 44 -24.36 -6.63 -4.79
N ARG A 45 -25.39 -6.37 -5.58
CA ARG A 45 -25.37 -5.29 -6.59
C ARG A 45 -25.12 -3.94 -5.94
N LYS A 46 -25.83 -3.59 -4.85
CA LYS A 46 -25.63 -2.33 -4.12
C LYS A 46 -24.19 -2.17 -3.62
N VAL A 47 -23.57 -3.25 -3.10
CA VAL A 47 -22.18 -3.24 -2.66
C VAL A 47 -21.25 -2.98 -3.85
N LEU A 48 -21.41 -3.72 -4.96
CA LEU A 48 -20.56 -3.61 -6.13
C LEU A 48 -20.75 -2.30 -6.90
N GLU A 49 -21.94 -1.74 -6.97
CA GLU A 49 -22.17 -0.41 -7.54
C GLU A 49 -21.48 0.69 -6.74
N SER A 50 -21.44 0.55 -5.41
CA SER A 50 -20.76 1.50 -4.54
C SER A 50 -19.24 1.49 -4.75
N THR A 51 -18.62 0.31 -4.79
CA THR A 51 -17.17 0.15 -5.02
C THR A 51 -16.80 0.38 -6.49
N GLY A 52 -17.67 -0.01 -7.42
CA GLY A 52 -17.49 0.15 -8.86
C GLY A 52 -17.32 1.59 -9.34
N ARG A 53 -17.76 2.57 -8.53
CA ARG A 53 -17.53 4.00 -8.80
C ARG A 53 -16.12 4.47 -8.37
N LYS A 54 -15.35 3.66 -7.65
CA LYS A 54 -14.09 4.06 -7.03
C LYS A 54 -12.88 3.20 -7.44
N TRP A 55 -13.10 2.05 -8.07
CA TRP A 55 -12.02 1.11 -8.36
C TRP A 55 -10.93 1.70 -9.26
N GLU A 56 -11.30 2.55 -10.22
CA GLU A 56 -10.36 3.23 -11.10
C GLU A 56 -9.40 4.14 -10.33
N ILE A 57 -9.89 4.85 -9.31
CA ILE A 57 -9.06 5.72 -8.46
C ILE A 57 -8.01 4.88 -7.74
N THR A 58 -8.38 3.70 -7.22
CA THR A 58 -7.45 2.80 -6.54
C THR A 58 -6.39 2.27 -7.50
N PHE A 59 -6.81 1.79 -8.66
CA PHE A 59 -5.89 1.26 -9.67
C PHE A 59 -4.95 2.34 -10.21
N THR A 60 -5.48 3.51 -10.54
CA THR A 60 -4.68 4.66 -10.98
C THR A 60 -3.68 5.09 -9.91
N THR A 61 -4.05 5.07 -8.63
CA THR A 61 -3.13 5.39 -7.54
C THR A 61 -2.02 4.37 -7.42
N LEU A 62 -2.29 3.07 -7.61
CA LEU A 62 -1.26 2.01 -7.66
C LEU A 62 -0.26 2.27 -8.78
N VAL A 63 -0.76 2.58 -10.00
CA VAL A 63 0.10 2.89 -11.15
C VAL A 63 0.91 4.17 -10.91
N THR A 64 0.28 5.20 -10.32
CA THR A 64 0.96 6.46 -9.98
C THR A 64 2.05 6.25 -8.94
N PHE A 65 1.83 5.39 -7.94
CA PHE A 65 2.84 5.02 -6.94
C PHE A 65 4.06 4.36 -7.61
N GLY A 66 3.83 3.37 -8.50
CA GLY A 66 4.91 2.75 -9.29
C GLY A 66 5.63 3.75 -10.20
N GLY A 67 4.88 4.62 -10.89
CA GLY A 67 5.43 5.67 -11.74
C GLY A 67 6.24 6.72 -10.99
N ALA A 68 5.81 7.09 -9.78
CA ALA A 68 6.56 7.99 -8.91
C ALA A 68 7.90 7.36 -8.45
N PHE A 69 7.91 6.07 -8.12
CA PHE A 69 9.16 5.35 -7.87
C PHE A 69 10.05 5.26 -9.11
N PHE A 70 9.48 4.96 -10.27
CA PHE A 70 10.24 4.93 -11.53
C PHE A 70 10.96 6.26 -11.79
N ALA A 71 10.29 7.36 -11.59
CA ALA A 71 10.82 8.68 -11.89
C ALA A 71 11.81 9.18 -10.81
N SER A 72 11.51 8.97 -9.52
CA SER A 72 12.31 9.51 -8.40
C SER A 72 13.39 8.54 -7.91
N PHE A 73 13.14 7.22 -7.92
CA PHE A 73 14.06 6.18 -7.45
C PHE A 73 14.20 5.04 -8.48
N PRO A 74 14.77 5.32 -9.67
CA PRO A 74 14.79 4.37 -10.79
C PRO A 74 15.51 3.05 -10.45
N LEU A 75 16.55 3.09 -9.61
CA LEU A 75 17.25 1.87 -9.20
C LEU A 75 16.36 0.96 -8.34
N PHE A 76 15.54 1.53 -7.45
CA PHE A 76 14.55 0.76 -6.72
C PHE A 76 13.49 0.17 -7.67
N TYR A 77 13.01 0.97 -8.62
CA TYR A 77 12.03 0.49 -9.59
C TYR A 77 12.57 -0.70 -10.39
N SER A 78 13.79 -0.61 -10.92
CA SER A 78 14.40 -1.69 -11.67
C SER A 78 14.66 -2.93 -10.78
N THR A 79 15.05 -2.73 -9.52
CA THR A 79 15.35 -3.83 -8.60
C THR A 79 14.09 -4.53 -8.11
N SER A 80 13.08 -3.77 -7.67
CA SER A 80 11.84 -4.34 -7.12
C SER A 80 10.88 -4.75 -8.23
N PHE A 81 10.45 -3.82 -9.09
CA PHE A 81 9.46 -4.12 -10.13
C PHE A 81 10.05 -4.97 -11.26
N GLY A 82 11.30 -4.70 -11.65
CA GLY A 82 12.00 -5.49 -12.66
C GLY A 82 12.56 -6.81 -12.12
N GLY A 83 13.16 -6.81 -10.92
CA GLY A 83 13.78 -8.00 -10.31
C GLY A 83 12.77 -8.96 -9.70
N ALA A 84 11.82 -8.45 -8.91
CA ALA A 84 10.72 -9.24 -8.33
C ALA A 84 9.50 -9.32 -9.28
N TYR A 85 9.73 -9.44 -10.59
CA TYR A 85 8.69 -9.33 -11.60
C TYR A 85 7.56 -10.35 -11.44
N CYS A 86 7.83 -11.57 -10.97
CA CYS A 86 6.79 -12.58 -10.76
C CYS A 86 5.75 -12.11 -9.73
N LEU A 87 6.21 -11.55 -8.60
CA LEU A 87 5.32 -11.02 -7.58
C LEU A 87 4.48 -9.85 -8.14
N TRP A 88 5.12 -8.89 -8.82
CA TRP A 88 4.44 -7.74 -9.38
C TRP A 88 3.49 -8.09 -10.52
N MET A 89 3.82 -9.11 -11.34
CA MET A 89 2.91 -9.61 -12.38
C MET A 89 1.64 -10.24 -11.79
N ILE A 90 1.75 -10.99 -10.68
CA ILE A 90 0.58 -11.54 -10.00
C ILE A 90 -0.29 -10.42 -9.41
N ILE A 91 0.32 -9.39 -8.80
CA ILE A 91 -0.39 -8.21 -8.33
C ILE A 91 -1.13 -7.54 -9.49
N LEU A 92 -0.44 -7.21 -10.57
CA LEU A 92 -1.02 -6.57 -11.76
C LEU A 92 -2.16 -7.40 -12.33
N PHE A 93 -1.95 -8.71 -12.52
CA PHE A 93 -2.98 -9.61 -13.05
C PHE A 93 -4.23 -9.65 -12.16
N SER A 94 -4.06 -9.64 -10.85
CA SER A 94 -5.15 -9.54 -9.88
C SER A 94 -6.01 -8.27 -10.11
N PHE A 95 -5.36 -7.11 -10.35
CA PHE A 95 -6.08 -5.87 -10.65
C PHE A 95 -6.69 -5.82 -12.05
N VAL A 96 -6.08 -6.50 -13.03
CA VAL A 96 -6.69 -6.70 -14.37
C VAL A 96 -7.98 -7.52 -14.26
N LEU A 97 -7.98 -8.60 -13.48
CA LEU A 97 -9.20 -9.37 -13.19
C LEU A 97 -10.31 -8.51 -12.58
N GLN A 98 -9.94 -7.59 -11.68
CA GLN A 98 -10.89 -6.63 -11.10
C GLN A 98 -11.48 -5.70 -12.18
N ALA A 99 -10.63 -5.10 -13.02
CA ALA A 99 -11.05 -4.19 -14.08
C ALA A 99 -12.02 -4.86 -15.05
N VAL A 100 -11.64 -6.04 -15.55
CA VAL A 100 -12.48 -6.87 -16.44
C VAL A 100 -13.82 -7.22 -15.77
N SER A 101 -13.79 -7.53 -14.46
CA SER A 101 -15.00 -7.90 -13.73
C SER A 101 -15.98 -6.74 -13.59
N TYR A 102 -15.50 -5.54 -13.26
CA TYR A 102 -16.39 -4.38 -13.18
C TYR A 102 -16.98 -4.01 -14.55
N GLU A 103 -16.19 -4.11 -15.61
CA GLU A 103 -16.63 -3.72 -16.93
C GLU A 103 -17.64 -4.73 -17.56
N PHE A 104 -17.41 -6.04 -17.35
CA PHE A 104 -18.13 -7.06 -18.11
C PHE A 104 -19.21 -7.83 -17.34
N GLN A 105 -19.25 -7.80 -15.99
CA GLN A 105 -20.17 -8.60 -15.19
C GLN A 105 -21.67 -8.36 -15.51
N LEU A 106 -22.04 -7.15 -15.93
CA LEU A 106 -23.43 -6.76 -16.23
C LEU A 106 -23.69 -6.58 -17.72
N LYS A 107 -22.69 -6.82 -18.59
CA LYS A 107 -22.89 -6.75 -20.04
C LYS A 107 -23.81 -7.87 -20.50
N ARG A 108 -24.66 -7.56 -21.49
CA ARG A 108 -25.47 -8.55 -22.18
C ARG A 108 -24.53 -9.55 -22.87
N ASP A 109 -24.83 -10.82 -22.81
CA ASP A 109 -24.05 -11.91 -23.42
C ASP A 109 -22.61 -12.05 -22.85
N ASN A 110 -22.42 -11.76 -21.57
CA ASN A 110 -21.12 -12.01 -20.93
C ASN A 110 -20.81 -13.52 -20.97
N LEU A 111 -19.60 -13.87 -21.45
CA LEU A 111 -19.18 -15.24 -21.72
C LEU A 111 -19.07 -16.09 -20.43
N LEU A 112 -18.65 -15.52 -19.32
CA LEU A 112 -18.31 -16.25 -18.08
C LEU A 112 -19.43 -16.27 -17.05
N GLY A 113 -20.47 -15.44 -17.22
CA GLY A 113 -21.54 -15.25 -16.27
C GLY A 113 -21.19 -14.37 -15.06
N THR A 114 -22.16 -13.62 -14.58
CA THR A 114 -22.00 -12.62 -13.50
C THR A 114 -21.35 -13.19 -12.23
N ARG A 115 -21.62 -14.45 -11.89
CA ARG A 115 -21.08 -15.11 -10.69
C ARG A 115 -19.56 -15.28 -10.77
N THR A 116 -19.03 -15.64 -11.94
CA THR A 116 -17.58 -15.80 -12.14
C THR A 116 -16.84 -14.48 -11.96
N TYR A 117 -17.37 -13.40 -12.53
CA TYR A 117 -16.78 -12.06 -12.34
C TYR A 117 -16.80 -11.61 -10.87
N ARG A 118 -17.86 -11.94 -10.10
CA ARG A 118 -17.88 -11.67 -8.66
C ARG A 118 -16.80 -12.46 -7.91
N TYR A 119 -16.52 -13.70 -8.30
CA TYR A 119 -15.38 -14.45 -7.72
C TYR A 119 -14.04 -13.80 -8.05
N PHE A 120 -13.85 -13.27 -9.26
CA PHE A 120 -12.63 -12.52 -9.60
C PHE A 120 -12.48 -11.27 -8.74
N LEU A 121 -13.57 -10.55 -8.44
CA LEU A 121 -13.53 -9.43 -7.50
C LEU A 121 -13.16 -9.86 -6.07
N ILE A 122 -13.63 -11.02 -5.62
CA ILE A 122 -13.24 -11.56 -4.31
C ILE A 122 -11.76 -11.94 -4.29
N LEU A 123 -11.28 -12.61 -5.34
CA LEU A 123 -9.87 -12.97 -5.47
C LEU A 123 -8.97 -11.74 -5.41
N ASN A 124 -9.28 -10.71 -6.22
CA ASN A 124 -8.57 -9.44 -6.13
C ASN A 124 -8.69 -8.81 -4.74
N GLY A 125 -9.89 -8.87 -4.14
CA GLY A 125 -10.16 -8.30 -2.83
C GLY A 125 -9.37 -8.95 -1.69
N ILE A 126 -8.89 -10.17 -1.86
CA ILE A 126 -8.05 -10.91 -0.90
C ILE A 126 -6.57 -10.76 -1.30
N PHE A 127 -6.22 -11.20 -2.50
CA PHE A 127 -4.83 -11.28 -2.95
C PHE A 127 -4.20 -9.92 -3.24
N GLY A 128 -4.97 -8.94 -3.76
CA GLY A 128 -4.46 -7.60 -4.01
C GLY A 128 -3.84 -6.96 -2.76
N PRO A 129 -4.59 -6.76 -1.67
CA PRO A 129 -4.05 -6.20 -0.44
C PRO A 129 -2.99 -7.09 0.23
N LEU A 130 -3.17 -8.41 0.22
CA LEU A 130 -2.23 -9.36 0.81
C LEU A 130 -0.86 -9.29 0.12
N LEU A 131 -0.82 -9.33 -1.19
CA LEU A 131 0.43 -9.30 -1.95
C LEU A 131 1.11 -7.92 -1.88
N LEU A 132 0.33 -6.83 -1.93
CA LEU A 132 0.86 -5.48 -1.75
C LEU A 132 1.44 -5.29 -0.35
N GLY A 133 0.77 -5.77 0.69
CA GLY A 133 1.29 -5.72 2.06
C GLY A 133 2.56 -6.56 2.22
N GLY A 134 2.62 -7.75 1.62
CA GLY A 134 3.82 -8.58 1.59
C GLY A 134 4.99 -7.92 0.85
N ALA A 135 4.72 -7.27 -0.30
CA ALA A 135 5.72 -6.51 -1.02
C ALA A 135 6.26 -5.31 -0.21
N VAL A 136 5.38 -4.59 0.51
CA VAL A 136 5.80 -3.48 1.39
C VAL A 136 6.59 -3.98 2.61
N ALA A 137 6.30 -5.16 3.13
CA ALA A 137 7.06 -5.74 4.25
C ALA A 137 8.55 -5.91 3.93
N THR A 138 8.91 -6.11 2.66
CA THR A 138 10.32 -6.21 2.22
C THR A 138 11.13 -4.93 2.43
N PHE A 139 10.48 -3.77 2.59
CA PHE A 139 11.15 -2.52 3.00
C PHE A 139 11.78 -2.62 4.40
N PHE A 140 11.30 -3.54 5.22
CA PHE A 140 11.81 -3.78 6.57
C PHE A 140 12.59 -5.08 6.68
N ASN A 141 12.14 -6.13 5.99
CA ASN A 141 12.71 -7.47 6.11
C ASN A 141 13.78 -7.78 5.07
N GLY A 142 13.85 -6.96 4.01
CA GLY A 142 14.78 -7.17 2.90
C GLY A 142 14.25 -8.10 1.82
N SER A 143 15.00 -8.16 0.74
CA SER A 143 14.74 -8.96 -0.46
C SER A 143 16.04 -9.55 -1.01
N ASN A 144 15.94 -10.62 -1.79
CA ASN A 144 17.11 -11.35 -2.33
C ASN A 144 17.57 -10.77 -3.68
N PHE A 145 18.28 -9.66 -3.67
CA PHE A 145 18.82 -9.04 -4.87
C PHE A 145 20.29 -8.61 -4.69
N ILE A 146 20.97 -8.41 -5.80
CA ILE A 146 22.35 -7.91 -5.86
C ILE A 146 22.39 -6.73 -6.84
N VAL A 147 23.10 -5.67 -6.44
CA VAL A 147 23.36 -4.49 -7.27
C VAL A 147 24.85 -4.38 -7.55
N ASP A 148 25.22 -4.52 -8.82
CA ASP A 148 26.57 -4.33 -9.31
C ASP A 148 26.62 -3.23 -10.36
N LYS A 149 26.96 -2.02 -9.93
CA LYS A 149 27.03 -0.85 -10.82
C LYS A 149 28.15 -0.95 -11.85
N ALA A 150 29.19 -1.77 -11.62
CA ALA A 150 30.28 -2.00 -12.58
C ALA A 150 29.77 -2.74 -13.83
N SER A 151 28.72 -3.53 -13.70
CA SER A 151 28.09 -4.24 -14.82
C SER A 151 27.53 -3.31 -15.91
N LEU A 152 27.34 -2.00 -15.64
CA LEU A 152 26.85 -1.03 -16.64
C LEU A 152 27.75 -0.96 -17.89
N THR A 153 29.05 -1.19 -17.72
CA THR A 153 30.05 -1.17 -18.81
C THR A 153 30.32 -2.54 -19.39
N SER A 154 29.66 -3.58 -18.93
CA SER A 154 29.88 -4.97 -19.38
C SER A 154 29.26 -5.18 -20.77
N VAL A 155 30.09 -5.67 -21.69
CA VAL A 155 29.67 -6.00 -23.06
C VAL A 155 28.77 -7.24 -23.02
N GLY A 156 27.55 -7.11 -23.49
CA GLY A 156 26.58 -8.22 -23.61
C GLY A 156 25.57 -8.36 -22.47
N SER A 157 25.83 -7.82 -21.28
CA SER A 157 24.83 -7.84 -20.19
C SER A 157 25.01 -6.62 -19.25
N PRO A 158 24.53 -5.42 -19.62
CA PRO A 158 24.66 -4.21 -18.83
C PRO A 158 23.65 -4.13 -17.67
N VAL A 159 23.21 -5.27 -17.13
CA VAL A 159 22.22 -5.34 -16.05
C VAL A 159 22.92 -5.11 -14.71
N ILE A 160 22.61 -3.98 -14.06
CA ILE A 160 23.20 -3.58 -12.78
C ILE A 160 22.48 -4.14 -11.56
N SER A 161 21.22 -4.56 -11.70
CA SER A 161 20.40 -5.10 -10.62
C SER A 161 19.79 -6.42 -11.06
N ARG A 162 19.99 -7.46 -10.24
CA ARG A 162 19.46 -8.81 -10.51
C ARG A 162 18.94 -9.46 -9.24
N TRP A 163 17.91 -10.28 -9.40
CA TRP A 163 17.45 -11.13 -8.31
C TRP A 163 18.46 -12.28 -8.08
N ALA A 164 18.76 -12.58 -6.82
CA ALA A 164 19.80 -13.54 -6.46
C ALA A 164 19.35 -15.00 -6.64
N ASN A 165 18.06 -15.26 -6.75
CA ASN A 165 17.49 -16.59 -6.96
C ASN A 165 16.45 -16.60 -8.11
N ALA A 166 16.05 -17.79 -8.53
CA ALA A 166 15.10 -17.98 -9.64
C ALA A 166 13.64 -17.66 -9.29
N SER A 167 13.32 -17.28 -8.04
CA SER A 167 11.94 -17.02 -7.59
C SER A 167 11.38 -15.71 -8.14
N ALA A 168 12.26 -14.78 -8.54
CA ALA A 168 11.89 -13.46 -9.05
C ALA A 168 10.82 -12.75 -8.17
N GLY A 169 11.04 -12.76 -6.85
CA GLY A 169 10.21 -12.10 -5.85
C GLY A 169 9.17 -12.97 -5.15
N LEU A 170 8.90 -14.19 -5.62
CA LEU A 170 7.96 -15.08 -4.93
C LEU A 170 8.46 -15.56 -3.56
N ASP A 171 9.77 -15.59 -3.36
CA ASP A 171 10.41 -15.89 -2.08
C ASP A 171 10.02 -14.90 -0.98
N ALA A 172 9.70 -13.66 -1.32
CA ALA A 172 9.17 -12.68 -0.37
C ALA A 172 7.86 -13.12 0.30
N LEU A 173 7.05 -13.93 -0.39
CA LEU A 173 5.80 -14.47 0.14
C LEU A 173 6.00 -15.67 1.06
N LEU A 174 7.19 -16.29 1.03
CA LEU A 174 7.54 -17.41 1.92
C LEU A 174 8.05 -16.93 3.28
N ASP A 175 8.44 -15.66 3.41
CA ASP A 175 8.80 -15.07 4.70
C ASP A 175 7.53 -14.86 5.54
N PRO A 176 7.43 -15.48 6.74
CA PRO A 176 6.25 -15.37 7.59
C PRO A 176 5.94 -13.93 8.01
N TRP A 177 6.93 -13.08 8.14
CA TRP A 177 6.76 -11.70 8.57
C TRP A 177 6.27 -10.81 7.41
N ASN A 178 6.67 -11.10 6.18
CA ASN A 178 6.10 -10.46 5.00
C ASN A 178 4.63 -10.86 4.84
N LEU A 179 4.32 -12.14 5.02
CA LEU A 179 2.95 -12.62 5.00
C LEU A 179 2.11 -12.01 6.12
N MET A 180 2.70 -11.79 7.31
CA MET A 180 2.02 -11.17 8.46
C MET A 180 1.57 -9.75 8.17
N LEU A 181 2.41 -8.91 7.55
CA LEU A 181 1.99 -7.57 7.09
C LEU A 181 0.97 -7.68 5.95
N GLY A 182 1.15 -8.62 5.03
CA GLY A 182 0.18 -8.90 3.98
C GLY A 182 -1.22 -9.19 4.53
N LEU A 183 -1.31 -10.07 5.53
CA LEU A 183 -2.57 -10.39 6.22
C LEU A 183 -3.12 -9.16 6.96
N ALA A 184 -2.27 -8.40 7.64
CA ALA A 184 -2.70 -7.16 8.30
C ALA A 184 -3.33 -6.19 7.29
N VAL A 185 -2.70 -5.95 6.12
CA VAL A 185 -3.23 -5.07 5.08
C VAL A 185 -4.52 -5.62 4.48
N MET A 186 -4.64 -6.93 4.28
CA MET A 186 -5.86 -7.57 3.80
C MET A 186 -7.03 -7.35 4.78
N PHE A 187 -6.82 -7.58 6.08
CA PHE A 187 -7.87 -7.35 7.08
C PHE A 187 -8.18 -5.85 7.25
N LEU A 188 -7.17 -4.98 7.18
CA LEU A 188 -7.35 -3.52 7.17
C LEU A 188 -8.22 -3.08 5.99
N ALA A 189 -7.94 -3.59 4.78
CA ALA A 189 -8.75 -3.31 3.60
C ALA A 189 -10.22 -3.71 3.82
N ARG A 190 -10.49 -4.87 4.44
CA ARG A 190 -11.84 -5.31 4.80
C ARG A 190 -12.52 -4.39 5.82
N ILE A 191 -11.78 -3.90 6.81
CA ILE A 191 -12.29 -2.91 7.79
C ILE A 191 -12.68 -1.63 7.05
N LEU A 192 -11.77 -1.06 6.26
CA LEU A 192 -12.02 0.15 5.49
C LEU A 192 -13.16 -0.04 4.49
N GLY A 193 -13.19 -1.17 3.78
CA GLY A 193 -14.26 -1.51 2.85
C GLY A 193 -15.62 -1.60 3.55
N THR A 194 -15.68 -2.20 4.72
CA THR A 194 -16.90 -2.29 5.52
C THR A 194 -17.35 -0.91 6.00
N LEU A 195 -16.44 -0.08 6.51
CA LEU A 195 -16.76 1.29 6.93
C LEU A 195 -17.25 2.14 5.75
N TYR A 196 -16.65 1.95 4.56
CA TYR A 196 -17.08 2.64 3.34
C TYR A 196 -18.49 2.23 2.93
N ILE A 197 -18.82 0.93 2.95
CA ILE A 197 -20.16 0.43 2.62
C ILE A 197 -21.20 0.91 3.64
N ILE A 198 -20.89 0.91 4.94
CA ILE A 198 -21.78 1.47 5.98
C ILE A 198 -22.08 2.95 5.71
N ASN A 199 -21.10 3.73 5.24
CA ASN A 199 -21.26 5.15 4.93
C ASN A 199 -22.06 5.37 3.64
N ASN A 200 -21.84 4.56 2.62
CA ASN A 200 -22.33 4.86 1.26
C ASN A 200 -23.62 4.14 0.90
N VAL A 201 -23.88 2.93 1.45
CA VAL A 201 -25.08 2.15 1.16
C VAL A 201 -26.15 2.40 2.21
N GLY A 202 -27.35 2.87 1.77
CA GLY A 202 -28.49 3.21 2.63
C GLY A 202 -29.36 2.01 3.06
N ASP A 203 -28.81 0.79 3.09
CA ASP A 203 -29.51 -0.46 3.42
C ASP A 203 -29.13 -0.92 4.84
N GLU A 204 -30.13 -0.95 5.76
CA GLU A 204 -29.86 -1.25 7.17
C GLU A 204 -29.46 -2.72 7.39
N ALA A 205 -29.92 -3.65 6.57
CA ALA A 205 -29.51 -5.04 6.64
C ALA A 205 -28.02 -5.21 6.27
N ILE A 206 -27.54 -4.47 5.26
CA ILE A 206 -26.14 -4.43 4.89
C ILE A 206 -25.29 -3.77 5.99
N ARG A 207 -25.79 -2.67 6.58
CA ARG A 207 -25.10 -1.98 7.69
C ARG A 207 -24.94 -2.88 8.92
N THR A 208 -25.99 -3.61 9.27
CA THR A 208 -25.97 -4.53 10.43
C THR A 208 -24.96 -5.65 10.21
N ARG A 209 -24.94 -6.28 9.02
CA ARG A 209 -23.92 -7.28 8.68
C ARG A 209 -22.51 -6.65 8.64
N GLY A 210 -22.41 -5.41 8.15
CA GLY A 210 -21.16 -4.66 8.14
C GLY A 210 -20.58 -4.47 9.54
N ARG A 211 -21.38 -4.08 10.53
CA ARG A 211 -20.90 -3.94 11.91
C ARG A 211 -20.35 -5.26 12.47
N ARG A 212 -21.01 -6.39 12.19
CA ARG A 212 -20.48 -7.70 12.56
C ARG A 212 -19.13 -7.97 11.87
N GLN A 213 -19.00 -7.63 10.60
CA GLN A 213 -17.74 -7.79 9.86
C GLN A 213 -16.63 -6.89 10.37
N LEU A 214 -16.94 -5.67 10.84
CA LEU A 214 -15.95 -4.82 11.51
C LEU A 214 -15.30 -5.53 12.68
N LEU A 215 -16.09 -6.12 13.58
CA LEU A 215 -15.55 -6.84 14.75
C LEU A 215 -14.69 -8.03 14.31
N VAL A 216 -15.21 -8.87 13.40
CA VAL A 216 -14.53 -10.09 12.92
C VAL A 216 -13.18 -9.77 12.24
N ASN A 217 -13.08 -8.65 11.52
CA ASN A 217 -11.85 -8.30 10.81
C ASN A 217 -10.89 -7.45 11.67
N THR A 218 -11.38 -6.73 12.69
CA THR A 218 -10.54 -5.89 13.54
C THR A 218 -9.61 -6.73 14.43
N VAL A 219 -10.09 -7.83 14.98
CA VAL A 219 -9.28 -8.70 15.87
C VAL A 219 -8.05 -9.26 15.14
N PRO A 220 -8.19 -9.96 13.99
CA PRO A 220 -7.00 -10.46 13.28
C PRO A 220 -6.14 -9.32 12.72
N PHE A 221 -6.72 -8.20 12.29
CA PHE A 221 -5.94 -7.03 11.89
C PHE A 221 -4.99 -6.58 13.00
N LEU A 222 -5.52 -6.35 14.19
CA LEU A 222 -4.71 -5.91 15.33
C LEU A 222 -3.65 -6.94 15.71
N ALA A 223 -3.99 -8.23 15.70
CA ALA A 223 -3.04 -9.29 16.01
C ALA A 223 -1.86 -9.30 15.04
N PHE A 224 -2.12 -9.30 13.72
CA PHE A 224 -1.08 -9.34 12.70
C PHE A 224 -0.28 -8.03 12.63
N PHE A 225 -0.97 -6.89 12.69
CA PHE A 225 -0.30 -5.58 12.64
C PHE A 225 0.58 -5.33 13.85
N LEU A 226 0.09 -5.58 15.07
CA LEU A 226 0.88 -5.38 16.29
C LEU A 226 2.07 -6.34 16.35
N ALA A 227 1.89 -7.60 15.97
CA ALA A 227 3.00 -8.56 15.93
C ALA A 227 4.08 -8.10 14.94
N PHE A 228 3.72 -7.69 13.72
CA PHE A 228 4.66 -7.15 12.75
C PHE A 228 5.32 -5.86 13.25
N PHE A 229 4.54 -4.92 13.76
CA PHE A 229 5.02 -3.61 14.20
C PHE A 229 5.99 -3.72 15.39
N ILE A 230 5.62 -4.48 16.43
CA ILE A 230 6.48 -4.69 17.60
C ILE A 230 7.79 -5.36 17.19
N ARG A 231 7.72 -6.42 16.36
CA ARG A 231 8.94 -7.05 15.85
C ARG A 231 9.79 -6.09 15.06
N THR A 232 9.20 -5.27 14.21
CA THR A 232 9.96 -4.28 13.40
C THR A 232 10.67 -3.27 14.29
N LEU A 233 10.07 -2.82 15.38
CA LEU A 233 10.73 -1.92 16.33
C LEU A 233 11.89 -2.57 17.10
N LEU A 234 11.80 -3.87 17.39
CA LEU A 234 12.77 -4.59 18.22
C LEU A 234 13.89 -5.27 17.43
N LYS A 235 13.71 -5.45 16.11
CA LYS A 235 14.72 -6.11 15.26
C LYS A 235 15.88 -5.17 14.93
N ASP A 236 17.00 -5.77 14.55
CA ASP A 236 18.11 -5.07 13.92
C ASP A 236 17.65 -4.52 12.54
N GLY A 237 18.08 -3.31 12.24
CA GLY A 237 17.74 -2.65 10.97
C GLY A 237 19.00 -2.24 10.20
N TYR A 238 18.80 -1.80 8.99
CA TYR A 238 19.86 -1.50 8.02
C TYR A 238 20.21 -0.01 8.08
N ALA A 239 21.25 0.31 8.86
CA ALA A 239 21.76 1.67 9.00
C ALA A 239 22.81 1.97 7.93
N VAL A 240 22.96 3.25 7.62
CA VAL A 240 23.92 3.78 6.66
C VAL A 240 24.89 4.72 7.36
N ASN A 241 26.18 4.54 7.18
CA ASN A 241 27.15 5.51 7.62
C ASN A 241 27.11 6.73 6.69
N ALA A 242 26.77 7.89 7.23
CA ALA A 242 26.57 9.12 6.46
C ALA A 242 27.84 9.59 5.73
N GLU A 243 29.05 9.30 6.25
CA GLU A 243 30.32 9.71 5.66
C GLU A 243 30.80 8.76 4.56
N THR A 244 30.69 7.45 4.81
CA THR A 244 31.25 6.42 3.90
C THR A 244 30.20 5.83 2.95
N GLY A 245 28.91 5.99 3.25
CA GLY A 245 27.81 5.34 2.55
C GLY A 245 27.72 3.83 2.80
N MET A 246 28.56 3.27 3.68
CA MET A 246 28.56 1.84 3.99
C MET A 246 27.33 1.46 4.82
N ILE A 247 26.77 0.31 4.52
CA ILE A 247 25.57 -0.21 5.19
C ILE A 247 26.01 -1.22 6.26
N PHE A 248 25.43 -1.09 7.44
CA PHE A 248 25.69 -1.98 8.57
C PHE A 248 24.39 -2.26 9.35
N MET A 249 24.42 -3.30 10.19
CA MET A 249 23.27 -3.65 11.03
C MET A 249 23.34 -2.87 12.34
N GLU A 250 22.24 -2.18 12.69
CA GLU A 250 22.09 -1.43 13.93
C GLU A 250 20.94 -2.05 14.75
N PRO A 251 21.16 -2.40 16.04
CA PRO A 251 20.10 -2.90 16.91
C PRO A 251 18.97 -1.89 17.04
N MET A 252 17.72 -2.38 16.98
CA MET A 252 16.50 -1.56 17.16
C MET A 252 16.46 -0.29 16.27
N LYS A 253 17.05 -0.33 15.07
CA LYS A 253 17.16 0.83 14.16
C LYS A 253 15.85 1.56 13.96
N TYR A 254 14.76 0.83 13.73
CA TYR A 254 13.47 1.43 13.46
C TYR A 254 12.85 2.10 14.71
N LEU A 255 13.13 1.58 15.91
CA LEU A 255 12.79 2.27 17.16
C LEU A 255 13.59 3.56 17.31
N HIS A 256 14.89 3.53 17.05
CA HIS A 256 15.74 4.73 17.07
C HIS A 256 15.25 5.77 16.06
N ASN A 257 14.80 5.33 14.86
CA ASN A 257 14.22 6.24 13.86
C ASN A 257 12.95 6.92 14.38
N TYR A 258 12.06 6.19 15.05
CA TYR A 258 10.86 6.79 15.65
C TYR A 258 11.20 7.77 16.80
N LEU A 259 12.25 7.49 17.56
CA LEU A 259 12.71 8.41 18.63
C LEU A 259 13.40 9.65 18.05
N ALA A 260 14.25 9.49 17.05
CA ALA A 260 14.93 10.60 16.37
C ALA A 260 13.95 11.47 15.58
N LEU A 261 12.99 10.84 14.92
CA LEU A 261 11.91 11.49 14.19
C LEU A 261 10.62 11.52 15.04
N TRP A 262 10.70 12.01 16.28
CA TRP A 262 9.59 11.97 17.24
C TRP A 262 8.22 12.46 16.70
N PRO A 263 8.12 13.41 15.74
CA PRO A 263 6.83 13.76 15.16
C PRO A 263 6.16 12.58 14.46
N THR A 264 6.93 11.67 13.86
CA THR A 264 6.38 10.47 13.22
C THR A 264 5.80 9.50 14.24
N ALA A 265 6.41 9.37 15.43
CA ALA A 265 5.87 8.57 16.52
C ALA A 265 4.53 9.13 17.03
N VAL A 266 4.44 10.43 17.22
CA VAL A 266 3.20 11.12 17.63
C VAL A 266 2.11 10.95 16.56
N LEU A 267 2.45 11.17 15.29
CA LEU A 267 1.49 11.01 14.18
C LEU A 267 1.03 9.56 14.02
N THR A 268 1.91 8.59 14.24
CA THR A 268 1.54 7.16 14.25
C THR A 268 0.52 6.87 15.35
N LEU A 269 0.77 7.36 16.58
CA LEU A 269 -0.16 7.20 17.71
C LEU A 269 -1.52 7.85 17.41
N VAL A 270 -1.52 9.09 16.94
CA VAL A 270 -2.74 9.80 16.52
C VAL A 270 -3.48 9.04 15.43
N GLY A 271 -2.74 8.51 14.44
CA GLY A 271 -3.30 7.71 13.36
C GLY A 271 -3.98 6.43 13.86
N VAL A 272 -3.34 5.70 14.77
CA VAL A 272 -3.93 4.51 15.41
C VAL A 272 -5.19 4.87 16.19
N LEU A 273 -5.16 5.95 16.97
CA LEU A 273 -6.33 6.40 17.73
C LEU A 273 -7.50 6.81 16.82
N LEU A 274 -7.23 7.49 15.70
CA LEU A 274 -8.26 7.84 14.71
C LEU A 274 -8.86 6.62 14.03
N LEU A 275 -8.04 5.63 13.67
CA LEU A 275 -8.51 4.37 13.11
C LEU A 275 -9.43 3.65 14.08
N LEU A 276 -8.97 3.46 15.33
CA LEU A 276 -9.76 2.81 16.37
C LEU A 276 -11.03 3.59 16.69
N TYR A 277 -10.98 4.91 16.75
CA TYR A 277 -12.17 5.76 16.94
C TYR A 277 -13.21 5.51 15.84
N GLY A 278 -12.79 5.48 14.57
CA GLY A 278 -13.68 5.21 13.44
C GLY A 278 -14.37 3.84 13.55
N ILE A 279 -13.59 2.81 13.95
CA ILE A 279 -14.09 1.44 14.14
C ILE A 279 -15.05 1.37 15.32
N VAL A 280 -14.60 1.77 16.51
CA VAL A 280 -15.35 1.63 17.77
C VAL A 280 -16.65 2.41 17.73
N ARG A 281 -16.61 3.66 17.25
CA ARG A 281 -17.81 4.47 17.14
C ARG A 281 -18.84 3.90 16.15
N SER A 282 -18.38 3.29 15.05
CA SER A 282 -19.27 2.62 14.09
C SER A 282 -19.86 1.31 14.65
N LEU A 283 -19.16 0.65 15.59
CA LEU A 283 -19.65 -0.54 16.29
C LEU A 283 -20.69 -0.20 17.35
N LEU A 284 -20.41 0.83 18.17
CA LEU A 284 -21.23 1.16 19.34
C LEU A 284 -22.51 1.96 18.99
N HIS A 285 -22.47 2.79 17.93
CA HIS A 285 -23.59 3.67 17.58
C HIS A 285 -24.12 3.32 16.17
N SER A 286 -25.32 2.72 16.15
CA SER A 286 -25.97 2.30 14.89
C SER A 286 -26.24 3.46 13.92
N ALA A 287 -26.53 4.65 14.43
CA ALA A 287 -26.76 5.85 13.63
C ALA A 287 -25.47 6.45 13.02
N TYR A 288 -24.29 6.08 13.54
CA TYR A 288 -23.03 6.62 13.06
C TYR A 288 -22.51 5.86 11.83
N THR A 289 -22.47 6.53 10.70
CA THR A 289 -22.04 5.95 9.42
C THR A 289 -20.72 6.51 8.89
N LYS A 290 -20.20 7.60 9.46
CA LYS A 290 -19.03 8.35 8.94
C LYS A 290 -17.69 7.81 9.43
N GLY A 291 -17.61 6.59 9.95
CA GLY A 291 -16.39 5.99 10.50
C GLY A 291 -15.24 5.85 9.53
N ILE A 292 -15.53 5.78 8.23
CA ILE A 292 -14.51 5.70 7.17
C ILE A 292 -13.55 6.90 7.16
N TRP A 293 -14.04 8.10 7.49
CA TRP A 293 -13.22 9.32 7.40
C TRP A 293 -12.13 9.38 8.48
N PRO A 294 -12.44 9.29 9.79
CA PRO A 294 -11.37 9.22 10.78
C PRO A 294 -10.48 8.00 10.61
N ALA A 295 -11.05 6.83 10.27
CA ALA A 295 -10.26 5.64 10.02
C ALA A 295 -9.32 5.81 8.82
N GLY A 296 -9.78 6.41 7.73
CA GLY A 296 -8.96 6.66 6.54
C GLY A 296 -7.81 7.62 6.80
N ILE A 297 -8.06 8.74 7.48
CA ILE A 297 -7.01 9.67 7.91
C ILE A 297 -6.01 8.95 8.82
N GLY A 298 -6.50 8.15 9.76
CA GLY A 298 -5.66 7.36 10.66
C GLY A 298 -4.73 6.41 9.91
N VAL A 299 -5.26 5.67 8.93
CA VAL A 299 -4.46 4.76 8.10
C VAL A 299 -3.40 5.51 7.29
N VAL A 300 -3.77 6.63 6.66
CA VAL A 300 -2.81 7.44 5.89
C VAL A 300 -1.66 7.91 6.77
N LEU A 301 -1.95 8.39 7.99
CA LEU A 301 -0.92 8.83 8.94
C LEU A 301 0.01 7.69 9.36
N VAL A 302 -0.53 6.54 9.74
CA VAL A 302 0.27 5.38 10.18
C VAL A 302 1.16 4.88 9.05
N VAL A 303 0.61 4.68 7.85
CA VAL A 303 1.37 4.15 6.71
C VAL A 303 2.43 5.14 6.23
N LEU A 304 2.10 6.44 6.17
CA LEU A 304 3.08 7.48 5.86
C LEU A 304 4.25 7.45 6.84
N CYS A 305 3.98 7.41 8.13
CA CYS A 305 5.04 7.38 9.16
C CYS A 305 5.87 6.09 9.09
N LEU A 306 5.27 4.94 8.75
CA LEU A 306 6.02 3.70 8.50
C LEU A 306 7.01 3.85 7.35
N PHE A 307 6.61 4.41 6.22
CA PHE A 307 7.51 4.66 5.09
C PHE A 307 8.59 5.69 5.44
N LEU A 308 8.23 6.77 6.13
CA LEU A 308 9.22 7.76 6.57
C LEU A 308 10.27 7.15 7.50
N CYS A 309 9.84 6.29 8.42
CA CYS A 309 10.73 5.55 9.31
C CYS A 309 11.63 4.55 8.56
N ALA A 310 11.15 3.96 7.46
CA ALA A 310 11.93 3.02 6.67
C ALA A 310 13.08 3.67 5.89
N GLY A 311 12.95 4.94 5.46
CA GLY A 311 13.93 5.56 4.55
C GLY A 311 14.68 6.77 5.08
N LEU A 312 14.17 7.45 6.11
CA LEU A 312 14.84 8.59 6.72
C LEU A 312 15.81 8.18 7.83
N ASN A 313 16.59 9.13 8.33
CA ASN A 313 17.56 8.96 9.42
C ASN A 313 18.61 7.88 9.08
N ASP A 314 19.29 8.04 7.93
CA ASP A 314 20.36 7.17 7.47
C ASP A 314 19.99 5.68 7.52
N THR A 315 18.89 5.35 6.86
CA THR A 315 18.33 4.00 6.80
C THR A 315 18.23 3.54 5.34
N ALA A 316 18.62 2.29 5.08
CA ALA A 316 18.40 1.66 3.80
C ALA A 316 16.94 1.20 3.70
N PHE A 317 16.15 1.87 2.85
CA PHE A 317 14.71 1.61 2.74
C PHE A 317 14.36 0.31 1.99
N TYR A 318 15.27 -0.22 1.18
CA TYR A 318 15.07 -1.49 0.50
C TYR A 318 16.33 -2.36 0.69
N PRO A 319 16.35 -3.14 1.77
CA PRO A 319 17.50 -3.93 2.14
C PRO A 319 17.72 -5.14 1.23
N SER A 320 18.97 -5.50 1.00
CA SER A 320 19.34 -6.76 0.35
C SER A 320 19.75 -7.80 1.39
N ASN A 321 19.14 -8.98 1.31
CA ASN A 321 19.51 -10.15 2.12
C ASN A 321 20.61 -10.99 1.45
N ALA A 322 20.88 -10.77 0.16
CA ALA A 322 21.91 -11.48 -0.57
C ALA A 322 23.29 -10.80 -0.44
N ASP A 323 23.31 -9.47 -0.43
CA ASP A 323 24.53 -8.67 -0.24
C ASP A 323 24.16 -7.36 0.47
N LEU A 324 24.67 -7.18 1.68
CA LEU A 324 24.32 -6.03 2.53
C LEU A 324 24.61 -4.69 1.85
N GLN A 325 25.72 -4.58 1.10
CA GLN A 325 26.14 -3.34 0.44
C GLN A 325 25.30 -3.01 -0.81
N SER A 326 24.58 -3.97 -1.34
CA SER A 326 23.61 -3.79 -2.42
C SER A 326 22.29 -3.15 -1.96
N SER A 327 22.08 -2.97 -0.66
CA SER A 327 20.86 -2.38 -0.12
C SER A 327 20.65 -0.94 -0.63
N LEU A 328 19.39 -0.59 -0.89
CA LEU A 328 19.05 0.71 -1.48
C LEU A 328 18.72 1.75 -0.40
N THR A 329 19.35 2.89 -0.55
CA THR A 329 19.11 4.09 0.26
C THR A 329 18.47 5.18 -0.59
N ILE A 330 17.92 6.21 0.03
CA ILE A 330 17.41 7.38 -0.68
C ILE A 330 18.51 7.99 -1.56
N GLN A 331 19.75 8.03 -1.07
CA GLN A 331 20.89 8.65 -1.75
C GLN A 331 21.41 7.83 -2.94
N ASN A 332 21.50 6.50 -2.78
CA ASN A 332 22.12 5.65 -3.81
C ASN A 332 21.17 5.19 -4.92
N SER A 333 19.86 5.36 -4.73
CA SER A 333 18.81 4.87 -5.65
C SER A 333 18.02 5.96 -6.37
N CYS A 334 18.21 7.23 -5.99
CA CYS A 334 17.45 8.34 -6.57
C CYS A 334 17.94 8.73 -7.97
N SER A 335 17.06 9.46 -8.67
CA SER A 335 17.34 10.06 -9.96
C SER A 335 18.29 11.27 -9.84
N SER A 336 18.71 11.83 -10.98
CA SER A 336 19.58 13.02 -11.02
C SER A 336 18.90 14.24 -10.38
N GLU A 337 19.71 15.17 -9.87
CA GLU A 337 19.24 16.43 -9.30
C GLU A 337 18.33 17.20 -10.26
N PHE A 338 18.72 17.27 -11.55
CA PHE A 338 17.93 17.92 -12.60
C PHE A 338 16.54 17.28 -12.72
N THR A 339 16.46 15.95 -12.76
CA THR A 339 15.18 15.24 -12.87
C THR A 339 14.31 15.52 -11.65
N LEU A 340 14.86 15.36 -10.44
CA LEU A 340 14.10 15.59 -9.20
C LEU A 340 13.61 17.04 -9.08
N GLN A 341 14.42 18.02 -9.51
CA GLN A 341 14.05 19.43 -9.50
C GLN A 341 12.93 19.73 -10.50
N THR A 342 13.04 19.23 -11.73
CA THR A 342 12.01 19.40 -12.77
C THR A 342 10.68 18.81 -12.33
N MET A 343 10.71 17.60 -11.79
CA MET A 343 9.53 16.94 -11.24
C MET A 343 8.94 17.70 -10.03
N ALA A 344 9.79 18.30 -9.17
CA ALA A 344 9.33 19.09 -8.02
C ALA A 344 8.57 20.33 -8.47
N ILE A 345 8.99 20.99 -9.57
CA ILE A 345 8.25 22.11 -10.16
C ILE A 345 6.87 21.64 -10.65
N VAL A 346 6.82 20.51 -11.36
CA VAL A 346 5.55 19.94 -11.85
C VAL A 346 4.64 19.50 -10.72
N SER A 347 5.19 19.06 -9.59
CA SER A 347 4.41 18.62 -8.43
C SER A 347 3.55 19.72 -7.78
N VAL A 348 3.79 21.01 -8.10
CA VAL A 348 2.91 22.13 -7.71
C VAL A 348 1.50 21.95 -8.27
N LEU A 349 1.32 21.18 -9.34
CA LEU A 349 0.00 20.85 -9.91
C LEU A 349 -0.75 19.78 -9.09
N VAL A 350 -0.07 19.01 -8.24
CA VAL A 350 -0.67 17.91 -7.46
C VAL A 350 -1.83 18.35 -6.58
N PRO A 351 -1.80 19.46 -5.83
CA PRO A 351 -2.95 19.96 -5.08
C PRO A 351 -4.20 20.20 -5.94
N PHE A 352 -4.03 20.67 -7.18
CA PHE A 352 -5.16 20.87 -8.11
C PHE A 352 -5.78 19.52 -8.51
N VAL A 353 -4.94 18.49 -8.74
CA VAL A 353 -5.41 17.14 -9.02
C VAL A 353 -6.16 16.56 -7.83
N PHE A 354 -5.66 16.73 -6.61
CA PHE A 354 -6.38 16.32 -5.39
C PHE A 354 -7.71 17.06 -5.23
N GLY A 355 -7.75 18.35 -5.49
CA GLY A 355 -8.99 19.13 -5.50
C GLY A 355 -10.00 18.60 -6.50
N TYR A 356 -9.55 18.25 -7.71
CA TYR A 356 -10.39 17.63 -8.74
C TYR A 356 -10.89 16.24 -8.31
N ILE A 357 -10.02 15.38 -7.78
CA ILE A 357 -10.41 14.06 -7.25
C ILE A 357 -11.46 14.20 -6.14
N ALA A 358 -11.25 15.13 -5.21
CA ALA A 358 -12.22 15.39 -4.12
C ALA A 358 -13.58 15.88 -4.65
N TYR A 359 -13.56 16.71 -5.68
CA TYR A 359 -14.79 17.16 -6.37
C TYR A 359 -15.52 15.99 -7.03
N VAL A 360 -14.80 15.19 -7.84
CA VAL A 360 -15.34 14.02 -8.54
C VAL A 360 -15.88 13.00 -7.54
N TRP A 361 -15.18 12.77 -6.44
CA TRP A 361 -15.63 11.87 -5.36
C TRP A 361 -16.98 12.31 -4.80
N ARG A 362 -17.13 13.62 -4.50
CA ARG A 362 -18.42 14.17 -4.02
C ARG A 362 -19.54 14.03 -5.03
N VAL A 363 -19.24 14.22 -6.31
CA VAL A 363 -20.23 14.07 -7.39
C VAL A 363 -20.69 12.62 -7.52
N MET A 364 -19.74 11.67 -7.47
CA MET A 364 -20.04 10.24 -7.52
C MET A 364 -20.88 9.75 -6.34
N ASP A 365 -20.71 10.35 -5.15
CA ASP A 365 -21.42 9.97 -3.93
C ASP A 365 -22.75 10.73 -3.75
N ARG A 366 -23.05 11.73 -4.58
CA ARG A 366 -24.39 12.37 -4.58
C ARG A 366 -25.42 11.32 -5.00
N LYS A 367 -26.31 10.99 -4.08
CA LYS A 367 -27.49 10.18 -4.39
C LYS A 367 -28.35 10.95 -5.39
N LYS A 368 -28.63 10.37 -6.54
CA LYS A 368 -29.74 10.80 -7.39
C LYS A 368 -31.06 10.42 -6.76
#